data_a2695e488ef4ddf76210910a4247a2cc
#
_entry.id   a2695e488ef4ddf76210910a4247a2cc
#
_cell.length_a   1.000
_cell.length_b   1.000
_cell.length_c   1.000
_cell.angle_alpha   90.00
_cell.angle_beta   90.00
_cell.angle_gamma   90.00
#
_symmetry.space_group_name_H-M   'P 1'
#
loop_
_entity.id
_entity.type
_entity.pdbx_description
1 polymer ?
#
loop_
_entity_poly.entity_id
_entity_poly.type
_entity_poly.pdbx_seq_one_letter_code
_entity_poly.pdbx_strand_id
1 'polypeptide(L)'
;MKLVIESTKILGFYTNFFVKLSAKNHTPKNITTAIFSTNIKNLHKFMIKDLKKLNNDLIKKTLNPVSINFISRTLDVPRETIRRNILLLVKKNDLIRNQKGLFVSEVWIKKNTDEIISEIKDFMDCYKEITGTLKKDN
;
A
#
# COMPACT_ATOMS: atom_id res chain seq x y z
N MET A 1 -17.40 3.91 9.29
CA MET A 1 -15.98 3.82 9.68
C MET A 1 -15.41 2.41 9.59
N LYS A 2 -16.06 1.43 10.18
CA LYS A 2 -15.67 0.00 10.08
C LYS A 2 -15.58 -0.47 8.63
N LEU A 3 -16.54 -0.07 7.77
CA LEU A 3 -16.56 -0.43 6.36
C LEU A 3 -15.36 0.09 5.59
N VAL A 4 -14.90 1.31 5.89
CA VAL A 4 -13.73 1.92 5.23
C VAL A 4 -12.45 1.19 5.63
N ILE A 5 -12.31 0.84 6.91
CA ILE A 5 -11.15 0.09 7.41
C ILE A 5 -11.10 -1.30 6.77
N GLU A 6 -12.22 -2.00 6.74
CA GLU A 6 -12.31 -3.33 6.13
C GLU A 6 -12.03 -3.26 4.62
N SER A 7 -12.57 -2.26 3.93
CA SER A 7 -12.32 -2.06 2.50
C SER A 7 -10.85 -1.76 2.23
N THR A 8 -10.19 -0.99 3.09
CA THR A 8 -8.76 -0.70 2.96
C THR A 8 -7.92 -1.96 3.12
N LYS A 9 -8.27 -2.82 4.08
CA LYS A 9 -7.60 -4.11 4.27
C LYS A 9 -7.78 -5.04 3.08
N ILE A 10 -8.99 -5.12 2.54
CA ILE A 10 -9.29 -5.93 1.36
C ILE A 10 -8.54 -5.38 0.14
N LEU A 11 -8.52 -4.07 -0.04
CA LEU A 11 -7.77 -3.43 -1.11
C LEU A 11 -6.28 -3.73 -1.00
N GLY A 12 -5.72 -3.70 0.21
CA GLY A 12 -4.33 -4.08 0.47
C GLY A 12 -4.07 -5.53 0.08
N PHE A 13 -4.97 -6.43 0.42
CA PHE A 13 -4.89 -7.85 0.03
C PHE A 13 -4.95 -8.00 -1.50
N TYR A 14 -5.89 -7.33 -2.16
CA TYR A 14 -6.01 -7.37 -3.62
C TYR A 14 -4.79 -6.78 -4.30
N THR A 15 -4.28 -5.67 -3.82
CA THR A 15 -3.08 -5.05 -4.38
C THR A 15 -1.90 -6.01 -4.31
N ASN A 16 -1.68 -6.67 -3.18
CA ASN A 16 -0.64 -7.68 -3.04
C ASN A 16 -0.86 -8.87 -3.96
N PHE A 17 -2.10 -9.32 -4.11
CA PHE A 17 -2.47 -10.42 -5.00
C PHE A 17 -2.16 -10.07 -6.46
N PHE A 18 -2.60 -8.90 -6.92
CA PHE A 18 -2.34 -8.45 -8.30
C PHE A 18 -0.86 -8.21 -8.56
N VAL A 19 -0.14 -7.68 -7.58
CA VAL A 19 1.31 -7.50 -7.68
C VAL A 19 1.99 -8.86 -7.80
N LYS A 20 1.55 -9.89 -7.08
CA LYS A 20 2.05 -11.26 -7.25
C LYS A 20 1.76 -11.83 -8.63
N LEU A 21 0.55 -11.62 -9.15
CA LEU A 21 0.19 -12.09 -10.49
C LEU A 21 0.99 -11.40 -11.59
N SER A 22 1.33 -10.12 -11.39
CA SER A 22 2.14 -9.34 -12.30
C SER A 22 3.63 -9.35 -11.95
N ALA A 23 4.07 -10.32 -11.17
CA ALA A 23 5.40 -10.39 -10.55
C ALA A 23 6.57 -10.44 -11.54
N LYS A 24 6.32 -10.58 -12.82
CA LYS A 24 7.35 -10.40 -13.86
C LYS A 24 7.74 -8.93 -14.06
N ASN A 25 6.96 -8.01 -13.50
CA ASN A 25 7.19 -6.57 -13.58
C ASN A 25 7.60 -6.03 -12.21
N HIS A 26 8.89 -6.10 -11.90
CA HIS A 26 9.47 -5.48 -10.71
C HIS A 26 9.69 -3.99 -10.92
N THR A 27 8.65 -3.29 -11.41
CA THR A 27 8.71 -1.85 -11.61
C THR A 27 8.77 -1.13 -10.27
N PRO A 28 9.39 0.06 -10.20
CA PRO A 28 9.38 0.87 -8.98
C PRO A 28 7.96 1.11 -8.44
N LYS A 29 6.97 1.27 -9.32
CA LYS A 29 5.57 1.42 -8.94
C LYS A 29 5.04 0.21 -8.17
N ASN A 30 5.33 -1.01 -8.61
CA ASN A 30 4.92 -2.23 -7.95
C ASN A 30 5.57 -2.37 -6.56
N ILE A 31 6.82 -2.01 -6.46
CA ILE A 31 7.56 -2.04 -5.20
C ILE A 31 6.97 -1.06 -4.18
N THR A 32 6.73 0.20 -4.58
CA THR A 32 6.14 1.20 -3.69
C THR A 32 4.72 0.83 -3.28
N THR A 33 3.92 0.30 -4.21
CA THR A 33 2.56 -0.15 -3.93
C THR A 33 2.56 -1.29 -2.91
N ALA A 34 3.45 -2.28 -3.06
CA ALA A 34 3.58 -3.39 -2.12
C ALA A 34 4.02 -2.90 -0.74
N ILE A 35 4.95 -1.97 -0.68
CA ILE A 35 5.40 -1.37 0.59
C ILE A 35 4.25 -0.60 1.25
N PHE A 36 3.57 0.26 0.49
CA PHE A 36 2.45 1.05 1.02
C PHE A 36 1.33 0.17 1.58
N SER A 37 0.91 -0.85 0.84
CA SER A 37 -0.16 -1.75 1.29
C SER A 37 0.20 -2.48 2.59
N THR A 38 1.47 -2.80 2.79
CA THR A 38 1.95 -3.41 4.03
C THR A 38 2.08 -2.38 5.15
N ASN A 39 2.53 -1.17 4.83
CA ASN A 39 2.63 -0.08 5.81
C ASN A 39 1.27 0.23 6.45
N ILE A 40 0.19 0.21 5.69
CA ILE A 40 -1.15 0.58 6.18
C ILE A 40 -1.91 -0.55 6.87
N LYS A 41 -1.37 -1.77 6.91
CA LYS A 41 -2.05 -2.91 7.55
C LYS A 41 -2.46 -2.66 9.00
N ASN A 42 -1.71 -1.84 9.72
CA ASN A 42 -1.97 -1.53 11.12
C ASN A 42 -2.85 -0.29 11.33
N LEU A 43 -3.34 0.33 10.25
CA LEU A 43 -4.19 1.50 10.34
C LEU A 43 -5.62 1.09 10.70
N HIS A 44 -5.91 1.03 12.00
CA HIS A 44 -7.26 0.71 12.49
C HIS A 44 -8.08 1.96 12.84
N LYS A 45 -7.43 3.12 13.00
CA LYS A 45 -8.04 4.35 13.50
C LYS A 45 -7.97 5.53 12.53
N PHE A 46 -7.24 5.40 11.42
CA PHE A 46 -7.07 6.48 10.46
C PHE A 46 -8.08 6.39 9.33
N MET A 47 -8.71 7.52 9.02
CA MET A 47 -9.50 7.65 7.79
C MET A 47 -8.55 7.98 6.63
N ILE A 48 -8.95 7.61 5.42
CA ILE A 48 -8.14 7.83 4.20
C ILE A 48 -7.76 9.31 4.04
N LYS A 49 -8.65 10.23 4.39
CA LYS A 49 -8.39 11.68 4.37
C LYS A 49 -7.24 12.09 5.29
N ASP A 50 -6.94 11.29 6.31
CA ASP A 50 -5.87 11.57 7.26
C ASP A 50 -4.49 11.21 6.69
N LEU A 51 -4.43 10.45 5.59
CA LEU A 51 -3.17 10.13 4.92
C LEU A 51 -2.44 11.39 4.45
N LYS A 52 -3.17 12.41 3.99
CA LYS A 52 -2.58 13.68 3.55
C LYS A 52 -1.92 14.47 4.69
N LYS A 53 -2.29 14.18 5.93
CA LYS A 53 -1.76 14.86 7.12
C LYS A 53 -0.52 14.17 7.69
N LEU A 54 -0.16 13.00 7.18
CA LEU A 54 1.00 12.27 7.65
C LEU A 54 2.29 12.97 7.19
N ASN A 55 3.17 13.25 8.14
CA ASN A 55 4.54 13.64 7.86
C ASN A 55 5.47 12.42 8.08
N ASN A 56 6.73 12.54 7.65
CA ASN A 56 7.68 11.43 7.75
C ASN A 56 7.86 10.92 9.19
N ASP A 57 7.85 11.79 10.18
CA ASP A 57 8.00 11.38 11.57
C ASP A 57 6.81 10.55 12.05
N LEU A 58 5.60 10.97 11.73
CA LEU A 58 4.38 10.22 12.03
C LEU A 58 4.33 8.88 11.29
N ILE A 59 4.74 8.87 10.03
CA ILE A 59 4.82 7.65 9.22
C ILE A 59 5.70 6.61 9.93
N LYS A 60 6.90 7.00 10.33
CA LYS A 60 7.84 6.10 11.02
C LYS A 60 7.31 5.59 12.37
N LYS A 61 6.46 6.36 13.03
CA LYS A 61 5.89 5.99 14.34
C LYS A 61 4.64 5.14 14.25
N THR A 62 3.80 5.37 13.24
CA THR A 62 2.45 4.79 13.18
C THR A 62 2.29 3.68 12.15
N LEU A 63 3.03 3.73 11.04
CA LEU A 63 2.89 2.74 10.00
C LEU A 63 3.73 1.49 10.28
N ASN A 64 3.32 0.39 9.68
CA ASN A 64 4.01 -0.89 9.81
C ASN A 64 5.27 -0.92 8.94
N PRO A 65 6.47 -1.12 9.50
CA PRO A 65 7.69 -1.19 8.70
C PRO A 65 7.75 -2.44 7.84
N VAL A 66 8.47 -2.36 6.73
CA VAL A 66 8.59 -3.47 5.77
C VAL A 66 10.06 -3.75 5.51
N SER A 67 10.44 -5.02 5.49
CA SER A 67 11.80 -5.45 5.17
C SER A 67 11.97 -5.73 3.68
N ILE A 68 13.22 -5.62 3.20
CA ILE A 68 13.59 -6.00 1.83
C ILE A 68 13.25 -7.47 1.58
N ASN A 69 13.52 -8.33 2.55
CA ASN A 69 13.23 -9.76 2.43
C ASN A 69 11.74 -10.03 2.25
N PHE A 70 10.90 -9.31 2.98
CA PHE A 70 9.45 -9.43 2.85
C PHE A 70 8.98 -9.05 1.45
N ILE A 71 9.47 -7.93 0.91
CA ILE A 71 9.11 -7.49 -0.45
C ILE A 71 9.63 -8.46 -1.50
N SER A 72 10.86 -8.93 -1.36
CA SER A 72 11.43 -9.94 -2.26
C SER A 72 10.56 -11.19 -2.34
N ARG A 73 10.10 -11.71 -1.22
CA ARG A 73 9.21 -12.87 -1.16
C ARG A 73 7.81 -12.58 -1.70
N THR A 74 7.28 -11.40 -1.36
CA THR A 74 5.93 -11.00 -1.80
C THR A 74 5.84 -10.84 -3.30
N LEU A 75 6.86 -10.24 -3.92
CA LEU A 75 6.89 -10.00 -5.36
C LEU A 75 7.52 -11.14 -6.15
N ASP A 76 8.13 -12.10 -5.47
CA ASP A 76 8.93 -13.17 -6.09
C ASP A 76 10.02 -12.59 -7.01
N VAL A 77 10.76 -11.62 -6.49
CA VAL A 77 11.85 -10.92 -7.18
C VAL A 77 13.12 -11.06 -6.35
N PRO A 78 14.29 -11.31 -6.98
CA PRO A 78 15.53 -11.44 -6.25
C PRO A 78 15.81 -10.26 -5.33
N ARG A 79 16.30 -10.55 -4.13
CA ARG A 79 16.57 -9.56 -3.10
C ARG A 79 17.46 -8.42 -3.60
N GLU A 80 18.47 -8.73 -4.38
CA GLU A 80 19.41 -7.72 -4.90
C GLU A 80 18.72 -6.75 -5.86
N THR A 81 17.80 -7.24 -6.69
CA THR A 81 16.99 -6.40 -7.58
C THR A 81 16.13 -5.45 -6.77
N ILE A 82 15.47 -5.97 -5.73
CA ILE A 82 14.66 -5.13 -4.81
C ILE A 82 15.54 -4.09 -4.13
N ARG A 83 16.70 -4.49 -3.61
CA ARG A 83 17.62 -3.59 -2.92
C ARG A 83 18.04 -2.41 -3.82
N ARG A 84 18.39 -2.69 -5.06
CA ARG A 84 18.79 -1.64 -6.03
C ARG A 84 17.65 -0.67 -6.30
N ASN A 85 16.45 -1.17 -6.51
CA ASN A 85 15.27 -0.33 -6.74
C ASN A 85 14.94 0.53 -5.51
N ILE A 86 15.06 -0.04 -4.31
CA ILE A 86 14.83 0.68 -3.07
C ILE A 86 15.82 1.82 -2.88
N LEU A 87 17.11 1.61 -3.20
CA LEU A 87 18.10 2.68 -3.13
C LEU A 87 17.74 3.86 -4.04
N LEU A 88 17.26 3.58 -5.25
CA LEU A 88 16.80 4.62 -6.17
C LEU A 88 15.56 5.34 -5.64
N LEU A 89 14.62 4.60 -5.07
CA LEU A 89 13.38 5.17 -4.54
C LEU A 89 13.64 6.03 -3.28
N VAL A 90 14.57 5.62 -2.43
CA VAL A 90 15.02 6.43 -1.29
C VAL A 90 15.68 7.71 -1.77
N LYS A 91 16.53 7.62 -2.79
CA LYS A 91 17.21 8.79 -3.39
C LYS A 91 16.20 9.78 -3.98
N LYS A 92 15.09 9.30 -4.54
CA LYS A 92 14.00 10.14 -5.09
C LYS A 92 13.06 10.68 -4.02
N ASN A 93 13.28 10.35 -2.76
CA ASN A 93 12.39 10.67 -1.64
C ASN A 93 10.99 10.01 -1.71
N ASP A 94 10.83 8.95 -2.47
CA ASP A 94 9.59 8.18 -2.50
C ASP A 94 9.48 7.20 -1.34
N LEU A 95 10.62 6.71 -0.85
CA LEU A 95 10.71 5.85 0.32
C LEU A 95 11.59 6.47 1.40
N ILE A 96 11.30 6.12 2.64
CA ILE A 96 12.16 6.41 3.78
C ILE A 96 12.55 5.09 4.44
N ARG A 97 13.75 5.06 4.97
CA ARG A 97 14.32 3.88 5.62
C ARG A 97 14.87 4.25 6.99
N ASN A 98 14.57 3.45 8.00
CA ASN A 98 15.18 3.54 9.32
C ASN A 98 15.56 2.15 9.80
N GLN A 99 15.96 2.04 11.07
CA GLN A 99 16.35 0.77 11.67
C GLN A 99 15.22 -0.27 11.69
N LYS A 100 13.96 0.17 11.72
CA LYS A 100 12.80 -0.70 11.74
C LYS A 100 12.46 -1.27 10.37
N GLY A 101 12.76 -0.56 9.29
CA GLY A 101 12.47 -0.99 7.93
C GLY A 101 12.13 0.16 6.99
N LEU A 102 11.31 -0.17 6.00
CA LEU A 102 10.94 0.71 4.89
C LEU A 102 9.53 1.24 5.05
N PHE A 103 9.34 2.50 4.65
CA PHE A 103 8.04 3.17 4.61
C PHE A 103 7.95 3.99 3.34
N VAL A 104 6.74 4.16 2.81
CA VAL A 104 6.50 5.20 1.81
C VAL A 104 6.63 6.57 2.48
N SER A 105 7.15 7.55 1.74
CA SER A 105 7.34 8.90 2.27
C SER A 105 6.06 9.74 2.20
N GLU A 106 6.05 10.86 2.93
CA GLU A 106 4.98 11.85 2.80
C GLU A 106 4.88 12.41 1.38
N VAL A 107 6.01 12.55 0.69
CA VAL A 107 6.05 13.01 -0.71
C VAL A 107 5.31 12.03 -1.61
N TRP A 108 5.57 10.73 -1.47
CA TRP A 108 4.91 9.69 -2.24
C TRP A 108 3.40 9.66 -1.94
N ILE A 109 3.03 9.72 -0.67
CA ILE A 109 1.63 9.72 -0.24
C ILE A 109 0.88 10.90 -0.85
N LYS A 110 1.45 12.11 -0.78
CA LYS A 110 0.82 13.31 -1.36
C LYS A 110 0.64 13.21 -2.87
N LYS A 111 1.63 12.66 -3.58
CA LYS A 111 1.54 12.46 -5.03
C LYS A 111 0.48 11.46 -5.43
N ASN A 112 0.27 10.43 -4.64
CA ASN A 112 -0.56 9.28 -5.02
C ASN A 112 -1.89 9.20 -4.27
N THR A 113 -2.16 10.12 -3.33
CA THR A 113 -3.36 10.07 -2.49
C THR A 113 -4.65 10.12 -3.30
N ASP A 114 -4.73 11.00 -4.29
CA ASP A 114 -5.94 11.16 -5.10
C ASP A 114 -6.24 9.90 -5.91
N GLU A 115 -5.20 9.29 -6.49
CA GLU A 115 -5.32 8.01 -7.21
C GLU A 115 -5.73 6.89 -6.25
N ILE A 116 -5.14 6.83 -5.08
CA ILE A 116 -5.46 5.84 -4.04
C ILE A 116 -6.93 5.99 -3.61
N ILE A 117 -7.39 7.21 -3.34
CA ILE A 117 -8.77 7.48 -2.96
C ILE A 117 -9.74 7.06 -4.07
N SER A 118 -9.40 7.37 -5.32
CA SER A 118 -10.21 6.99 -6.48
C SER A 118 -10.33 5.46 -6.60
N GLU A 119 -9.23 4.75 -6.49
CA GLU A 119 -9.20 3.28 -6.53
C GLU A 119 -10.03 2.66 -5.40
N ILE A 120 -9.93 3.22 -4.20
CA ILE A 120 -10.71 2.74 -3.05
C ILE A 120 -12.21 2.98 -3.25
N LYS A 121 -12.59 4.15 -3.78
CA LYS A 121 -13.99 4.44 -4.09
C LYS A 121 -14.55 3.47 -5.13
N ASP A 122 -13.83 3.25 -6.21
CA ASP A 122 -14.23 2.31 -7.26
C ASP A 122 -14.38 0.90 -6.70
N PHE A 123 -13.45 0.48 -5.86
CA PHE A 123 -13.53 -0.81 -5.19
C PHE A 123 -14.75 -0.91 -4.26
N MET A 124 -15.03 0.13 -3.48
CA MET A 124 -16.19 0.16 -2.58
C MET A 124 -17.51 0.10 -3.35
N ASP A 125 -17.60 0.82 -4.48
CA ASP A 125 -18.79 0.81 -5.32
C ASP A 125 -19.02 -0.59 -5.91
N CYS A 126 -17.97 -1.20 -6.41
CA CYS A 126 -18.00 -2.57 -6.92
C CYS A 126 -18.42 -3.58 -5.84
N TYR A 127 -17.85 -3.45 -4.63
CA TYR A 127 -18.18 -4.29 -3.49
C TYR A 127 -19.66 -4.16 -3.09
N LYS A 128 -20.20 -2.94 -3.08
CA LYS A 128 -21.60 -2.67 -2.78
C LYS A 128 -22.53 -3.30 -3.83
N GLU A 129 -22.17 -3.22 -5.10
CA GLU A 129 -22.94 -3.87 -6.17
C GLU A 129 -22.97 -5.38 -5.99
N ILE A 130 -21.83 -6.01 -5.71
CA ILE A 130 -21.74 -7.46 -5.49
C ILE A 130 -22.57 -7.87 -4.27
N THR A 131 -22.42 -7.19 -3.14
CA THR A 131 -23.17 -7.51 -1.92
C THR A 131 -24.66 -7.22 -2.07
N GLY A 132 -25.02 -6.16 -2.78
CA GLY A 132 -26.40 -5.83 -3.11
C GLY A 132 -27.05 -6.90 -3.98
N THR A 133 -26.33 -7.41 -4.98
CA THR A 133 -26.79 -8.50 -5.84
C THR A 133 -26.99 -9.79 -5.03
N LEU A 134 -26.03 -10.14 -4.18
CA LEU A 134 -26.12 -11.32 -3.32
C LEU A 134 -27.29 -11.25 -2.34
N LYS A 135 -27.60 -10.06 -1.81
CA LYS A 135 -28.76 -9.86 -0.92
C LYS A 135 -30.09 -9.98 -1.65
N LYS A 136 -30.14 -9.62 -2.96
CA LYS A 136 -31.37 -9.74 -3.76
C LYS A 136 -31.67 -11.17 -4.16
N ASP A 137 -30.66 -12.03 -4.26
CA ASP A 137 -30.82 -13.43 -4.64
C ASP A 137 -31.19 -14.34 -3.46
N ASN A 138 -31.22 -13.81 -2.24
CA ASN A 138 -31.67 -14.47 -1.04
C ASN A 138 -33.07 -13.95 -0.64
#